data_edc86de44070adcd365c2d9d2238594e
#
_entry.id   edc86de44070adcd365c2d9d2238594e
#
_cell.length_a   1.000
_cell.length_b   1.000
_cell.length_c   1.000
_cell.angle_alpha   90.00
_cell.angle_beta   90.00
_cell.angle_gamma   90.00
#
_symmetry.space_group_name_H-M   'P 1'
#
loop_
_entity.id
_entity.type
_entity.pdbx_description
1 polymer ?
#
loop_
_entity_poly.entity_id
_entity_poly.type
_entity_poly.pdbx_seq_one_letter_code
_entity_poly.pdbx_strand_id
1 'polypeptide(L)'
;MEIHQFRYSMDNLAYLIAHEGQALAIDGGAAAAICDFADAHGLEITHATHTHAHPDHTCGTAELVRRTGAAQVDHRYLMEAGGFCLNGADIRVHHTPGHTRDSVVFECATADKVGAGAPALVTGDTLFNGTVGNCFSGDMQAFYQSLTTLMAYPPGTRIYAGHDYVRDAMAFA
;
A
#
# COMPACT_ATOMS: atom_id res chain seq x y z
N MET A 1 -13.71 -3.79 -3.43
CA MET A 1 -12.58 -4.27 -2.59
C MET A 1 -12.65 -3.64 -1.22
N GLU A 2 -12.18 -4.34 -0.20
CA GLU A 2 -12.01 -3.84 1.17
C GLU A 2 -10.52 -3.71 1.47
N ILE A 3 -10.12 -2.66 2.22
CA ILE A 3 -8.74 -2.46 2.62
C ILE A 3 -8.67 -2.47 4.14
N HIS A 4 -7.89 -3.40 4.67
CA HIS A 4 -7.66 -3.55 6.10
C HIS A 4 -6.24 -3.09 6.43
N GLN A 5 -6.10 -2.26 7.48
CA GLN A 5 -4.85 -1.68 7.91
C GLN A 5 -4.35 -2.35 9.18
N PHE A 6 -3.06 -2.63 9.23
CA PHE A 6 -2.38 -3.25 10.38
C PHE A 6 -1.17 -2.41 10.77
N ARG A 7 -1.12 -2.02 12.05
CA ARG A 7 0.03 -1.31 12.59
C ARG A 7 1.08 -2.31 13.09
N TYR A 8 2.35 -2.01 12.84
CA TYR A 8 3.47 -2.76 13.39
C TYR A 8 4.63 -1.81 13.71
N SER A 9 5.64 -2.31 14.45
CA SER A 9 6.73 -1.45 14.91
C SER A 9 6.21 -0.22 15.68
N MET A 10 6.81 0.95 15.49
CA MET A 10 6.37 2.19 16.16
C MET A 10 5.18 2.84 15.44
N ASP A 11 5.28 2.98 14.12
CA ASP A 11 4.33 3.75 13.30
C ASP A 11 4.09 3.17 11.90
N ASN A 12 4.78 2.08 11.52
CA ASN A 12 4.63 1.43 10.22
C ASN A 12 3.22 0.84 10.03
N LEU A 13 2.75 0.88 8.81
CA LEU A 13 1.44 0.37 8.40
C LEU A 13 1.59 -0.65 7.27
N ALA A 14 0.89 -1.77 7.42
CA ALA A 14 0.75 -2.82 6.43
C ALA A 14 -0.72 -2.94 6.01
N TYR A 15 -0.97 -3.48 4.83
CA TYR A 15 -2.31 -3.53 4.27
C TYR A 15 -2.67 -4.92 3.74
N LEU A 16 -3.95 -5.25 3.86
CA LEU A 16 -4.56 -6.40 3.21
C LEU A 16 -5.71 -5.90 2.34
N ILE A 17 -5.59 -6.04 1.03
CA ILE A 17 -6.65 -5.72 0.08
C ILE A 17 -7.41 -7.02 -0.18
N ALA A 18 -8.70 -7.05 0.18
CA ALA A 18 -9.56 -8.21 0.06
C ALA A 18 -10.65 -8.02 -1.00
N HIS A 19 -10.91 -9.06 -1.78
CA HIS A 19 -11.99 -9.15 -2.74
C HIS A 19 -12.46 -10.59 -2.91
N GLU A 20 -13.78 -10.83 -2.67
CA GLU A 20 -14.42 -12.13 -2.89
C GLU A 20 -13.65 -13.33 -2.34
N GLY A 21 -13.21 -13.25 -1.08
CA GLY A 21 -12.53 -14.32 -0.37
C GLY A 21 -11.02 -14.42 -0.62
N GLN A 22 -10.47 -13.69 -1.60
CA GLN A 22 -9.04 -13.61 -1.84
C GLN A 22 -8.44 -12.30 -1.34
N ALA A 23 -7.13 -12.31 -1.04
CA ALA A 23 -6.45 -11.13 -0.55
C ALA A 23 -5.02 -10.99 -1.08
N LEU A 24 -4.61 -9.71 -1.25
CA LEU A 24 -3.25 -9.25 -1.54
C LEU A 24 -2.70 -8.54 -0.30
N ALA A 25 -1.58 -9.01 0.24
CA ALA A 25 -0.88 -8.32 1.31
C ALA A 25 0.16 -7.34 0.75
N ILE A 26 0.18 -6.12 1.29
CA ILE A 26 1.15 -5.07 0.93
C ILE A 26 1.91 -4.65 2.18
N ASP A 27 3.25 -4.60 2.10
CA ASP A 27 4.16 -4.24 3.18
C ASP A 27 3.98 -5.12 4.42
N GLY A 28 4.25 -6.42 4.27
CA GLY A 28 3.86 -7.51 5.17
C GLY A 28 4.47 -7.51 6.59
N GLY A 29 4.94 -6.36 7.13
CA GLY A 29 5.60 -6.28 8.45
C GLY A 29 4.74 -6.74 9.63
N ALA A 30 3.41 -6.65 9.51
CA ALA A 30 2.45 -7.15 10.50
C ALA A 30 2.03 -8.61 10.26
N ALA A 31 2.92 -9.48 9.79
CA ALA A 31 2.60 -10.82 9.29
C ALA A 31 1.66 -11.64 10.19
N ALA A 32 1.89 -11.66 11.50
CA ALA A 32 1.05 -12.40 12.44
C ALA A 32 -0.39 -11.88 12.46
N ALA A 33 -0.56 -10.55 12.63
CA ALA A 33 -1.88 -9.93 12.69
C ALA A 33 -2.65 -10.06 11.36
N ILE A 34 -1.94 -9.96 10.22
CA ILE A 34 -2.52 -10.15 8.89
C ILE A 34 -3.03 -11.59 8.73
N CYS A 35 -2.23 -12.60 9.09
CA CYS A 35 -2.64 -13.99 8.99
C CYS A 35 -3.83 -14.31 9.92
N ASP A 36 -3.76 -13.87 11.19
CA ASP A 36 -4.82 -14.12 12.17
C ASP A 36 -6.15 -13.45 11.73
N PHE A 37 -6.07 -12.25 11.13
CA PHE A 37 -7.22 -11.57 10.55
C PHE A 37 -7.79 -12.34 9.35
N ALA A 38 -6.94 -12.76 8.41
CA ALA A 38 -7.36 -13.51 7.24
C ALA A 38 -8.05 -14.83 7.62
N ASP A 39 -7.48 -15.58 8.57
CA ASP A 39 -8.07 -16.82 9.08
C ASP A 39 -9.44 -16.58 9.72
N ALA A 40 -9.57 -15.54 10.55
CA ALA A 40 -10.82 -15.19 11.21
C ALA A 40 -11.94 -14.77 10.25
N HIS A 41 -11.58 -14.24 9.06
CA HIS A 41 -12.53 -13.75 8.05
C HIS A 41 -12.66 -14.68 6.82
N GLY A 42 -12.00 -15.84 6.83
CA GLY A 42 -12.03 -16.81 5.72
C GLY A 42 -11.42 -16.26 4.43
N LEU A 43 -10.39 -15.42 4.55
CA LEU A 43 -9.68 -14.85 3.41
C LEU A 43 -8.44 -15.69 3.07
N GLU A 44 -8.29 -16.03 1.80
CA GLU A 44 -7.08 -16.64 1.27
C GLU A 44 -6.10 -15.55 0.84
N ILE A 45 -4.96 -15.43 1.51
CA ILE A 45 -3.89 -14.53 1.07
C ILE A 45 -3.14 -15.21 -0.08
N THR A 46 -3.45 -14.81 -1.30
CA THR A 46 -2.90 -15.42 -2.51
C THR A 46 -1.55 -14.83 -2.90
N HIS A 47 -1.34 -13.55 -2.61
CA HIS A 47 -0.14 -12.81 -3.02
C HIS A 47 0.34 -11.85 -1.93
N ALA A 48 1.65 -11.58 -1.94
CA ALA A 48 2.30 -10.56 -1.11
C ALA A 48 3.24 -9.72 -1.96
N THR A 49 3.24 -8.40 -1.73
CA THR A 49 4.07 -7.43 -2.44
C THR A 49 4.46 -6.26 -1.52
N HIS A 50 5.17 -5.27 -2.06
CA HIS A 50 5.61 -4.08 -1.34
C HIS A 50 5.31 -2.80 -2.10
N THR A 51 5.24 -1.68 -1.39
CA THR A 51 5.22 -0.35 -2.00
C THR A 51 6.59 0.06 -2.50
N HIS A 52 7.65 -0.38 -1.81
CA HIS A 52 9.06 -0.14 -2.15
C HIS A 52 9.97 -1.08 -1.34
N ALA A 53 11.28 -1.04 -1.59
CA ALA A 53 12.24 -2.04 -1.08
C ALA A 53 12.92 -1.66 0.25
N HIS A 54 12.41 -0.70 1.04
CA HIS A 54 13.01 -0.41 2.35
C HIS A 54 12.81 -1.58 3.33
N PRO A 55 13.79 -1.84 4.21
CA PRO A 55 13.76 -3.01 5.09
C PRO A 55 12.56 -3.05 6.03
N ASP A 56 12.08 -1.93 6.49
CA ASP A 56 10.92 -1.82 7.39
C ASP A 56 9.60 -2.16 6.70
N HIS A 57 9.49 -2.05 5.36
CA HIS A 57 8.33 -2.49 4.58
C HIS A 57 8.42 -3.96 4.15
N THR A 58 9.64 -4.51 4.08
CA THR A 58 9.87 -5.88 3.60
C THR A 58 10.07 -6.91 4.72
N CYS A 59 10.29 -6.49 5.98
CA CYS A 59 10.77 -7.31 7.10
C CYS A 59 9.88 -8.51 7.45
N GLY A 60 8.57 -8.44 7.25
CA GLY A 60 7.62 -9.50 7.61
C GLY A 60 7.18 -10.38 6.45
N THR A 61 7.53 -10.04 5.21
CA THR A 61 6.99 -10.72 4.02
C THR A 61 7.39 -12.19 3.96
N ALA A 62 8.62 -12.54 4.29
CA ALA A 62 9.07 -13.94 4.32
C ALA A 62 8.26 -14.79 5.32
N GLU A 63 7.95 -14.23 6.49
CA GLU A 63 7.12 -14.87 7.50
C GLU A 63 5.68 -15.05 6.99
N LEU A 64 5.11 -14.01 6.39
CA LEU A 64 3.77 -14.03 5.82
C LEU A 64 3.66 -15.11 4.73
N VAL A 65 4.59 -15.13 3.77
CA VAL A 65 4.66 -16.13 2.70
C VAL A 65 4.80 -17.53 3.25
N ARG A 66 5.66 -17.75 4.24
CA ARG A 66 5.85 -19.05 4.89
C ARG A 66 4.57 -19.55 5.57
N ARG A 67 3.79 -18.66 6.20
CA ARG A 67 2.55 -19.02 6.91
C ARG A 67 1.38 -19.29 5.99
N THR A 68 1.27 -18.55 4.89
CA THR A 68 0.08 -18.58 4.02
C THR A 68 0.28 -19.36 2.73
N GLY A 69 1.51 -19.57 2.30
CA GLY A 69 1.82 -20.09 0.96
C GLY A 69 1.61 -19.08 -0.16
N ALA A 70 1.36 -17.80 0.17
CA ALA A 70 1.16 -16.73 -0.81
C ALA A 70 2.36 -16.59 -1.77
N ALA A 71 2.08 -16.31 -3.03
CA ALA A 71 3.13 -15.98 -3.99
C ALA A 71 3.68 -14.58 -3.70
N GLN A 72 4.99 -14.44 -3.50
CA GLN A 72 5.62 -13.14 -3.44
C GLN A 72 5.79 -12.58 -4.85
N VAL A 73 5.24 -11.38 -5.10
CA VAL A 73 5.35 -10.67 -6.39
C VAL A 73 6.16 -9.40 -6.19
N ASP A 74 7.18 -9.22 -7.03
CA ASP A 74 7.97 -7.98 -7.02
C ASP A 74 7.10 -6.80 -7.48
N HIS A 75 7.06 -5.72 -6.69
CA HIS A 75 6.30 -4.51 -7.01
C HIS A 75 6.75 -3.87 -8.33
N ARG A 76 8.02 -4.03 -8.72
CA ARG A 76 8.54 -3.54 -10.00
C ARG A 76 7.93 -4.28 -11.19
N TYR A 77 7.69 -5.60 -11.04
CA TYR A 77 6.96 -6.35 -12.05
C TYR A 77 5.52 -5.88 -12.17
N LEU A 78 4.85 -5.63 -11.04
CA LEU A 78 3.48 -5.09 -11.04
C LEU A 78 3.41 -3.69 -11.64
N MET A 79 4.42 -2.86 -11.40
CA MET A 79 4.57 -1.54 -12.01
C MET A 79 4.68 -1.64 -13.55
N GLU A 80 5.53 -2.53 -14.06
CA GLU A 80 5.70 -2.74 -15.50
C GLU A 80 4.42 -3.29 -16.16
N ALA A 81 3.70 -4.16 -15.46
CA ALA A 81 2.41 -4.69 -15.89
C ALA A 81 1.27 -3.65 -15.78
N GLY A 82 1.47 -2.55 -15.05
CA GLY A 82 0.48 -1.50 -14.80
C GLY A 82 -0.61 -1.90 -13.81
N GLY A 83 -0.54 -3.07 -13.19
CA GLY A 83 -1.53 -3.52 -12.24
C GLY A 83 -1.47 -4.99 -11.86
N PHE A 84 -2.45 -5.37 -11.05
CA PHE A 84 -2.67 -6.72 -10.56
C PHE A 84 -4.17 -7.03 -10.54
N CYS A 85 -4.56 -8.21 -11.00
CA CYS A 85 -5.95 -8.67 -10.95
C CYS A 85 -6.15 -9.58 -9.73
N LEU A 86 -6.96 -9.13 -8.76
CA LEU A 86 -7.33 -9.91 -7.59
C LEU A 86 -8.75 -10.44 -7.76
N ASN A 87 -8.87 -11.72 -8.05
CA ASN A 87 -10.16 -12.40 -8.24
C ASN A 87 -11.16 -11.65 -9.14
N GLY A 88 -10.69 -11.14 -10.29
CA GLY A 88 -11.49 -10.40 -11.25
C GLY A 88 -11.61 -8.89 -11.00
N ALA A 89 -11.08 -8.38 -9.90
CA ALA A 89 -11.02 -6.94 -9.63
C ALA A 89 -9.63 -6.38 -9.89
N ASP A 90 -9.56 -5.28 -10.63
CA ASP A 90 -8.31 -4.65 -11.01
C ASP A 90 -7.79 -3.73 -9.90
N ILE A 91 -6.54 -3.92 -9.53
CA ILE A 91 -5.71 -3.01 -8.73
C ILE A 91 -4.70 -2.38 -9.67
N ARG A 92 -4.76 -1.07 -9.89
CA ARG A 92 -3.77 -0.38 -10.71
C ARG A 92 -2.51 -0.10 -9.91
N VAL A 93 -1.36 -0.15 -10.56
CA VAL A 93 -0.06 0.13 -9.94
C VAL A 93 0.62 1.28 -10.68
N HIS A 94 0.85 2.36 -9.96
CA HIS A 94 1.44 3.58 -10.49
C HIS A 94 2.89 3.72 -10.03
N HIS A 95 3.82 3.95 -10.94
CA HIS A 95 5.19 4.29 -10.61
C HIS A 95 5.23 5.71 -10.03
N THR A 96 5.72 5.84 -8.80
CA THR A 96 5.82 7.11 -8.08
C THR A 96 7.23 7.32 -7.51
N PRO A 97 8.24 7.50 -8.40
CA PRO A 97 9.62 7.66 -7.98
C PRO A 97 9.80 8.94 -7.16
N GLY A 98 10.73 8.88 -6.21
CA GLY A 98 11.04 10.01 -5.33
C GLY A 98 11.50 9.55 -3.97
N HIS A 99 10.65 8.96 -3.17
CA HIS A 99 11.08 8.34 -1.91
C HIS A 99 12.14 7.28 -2.18
N THR A 100 11.83 6.31 -3.02
CA THR A 100 12.84 5.48 -3.70
C THR A 100 12.66 5.58 -5.22
N ARG A 101 13.59 5.01 -5.99
CA ARG A 101 13.47 5.00 -7.46
C ARG A 101 12.39 4.06 -7.96
N ASP A 102 12.06 3.06 -7.16
CA ASP A 102 11.11 1.98 -7.47
C ASP A 102 9.80 2.05 -6.68
N SER A 103 9.54 3.16 -5.99
CA SER A 103 8.29 3.35 -5.25
C SER A 103 7.08 3.26 -6.15
N VAL A 104 6.05 2.58 -5.66
CA VAL A 104 4.75 2.44 -6.33
C VAL A 104 3.59 2.78 -5.40
N VAL A 105 2.48 3.17 -6.03
CA VAL A 105 1.19 3.37 -5.38
C VAL A 105 0.19 2.40 -5.96
N PHE A 106 -0.58 1.72 -5.10
CA PHE A 106 -1.66 0.84 -5.50
C PHE A 106 -2.98 1.59 -5.45
N GLU A 107 -3.70 1.64 -6.58
CA GLU A 107 -5.02 2.26 -6.69
C GLU A 107 -6.10 1.18 -6.72
N CYS A 108 -7.06 1.28 -5.81
CA CYS A 108 -8.16 0.34 -5.66
C CYS A 108 -9.51 1.04 -5.76
N ALA A 109 -10.46 0.45 -6.47
CA ALA A 109 -11.87 0.79 -6.33
C ALA A 109 -12.42 0.14 -5.06
N THR A 110 -12.92 0.96 -4.11
CA THR A 110 -13.47 0.45 -2.85
C THR A 110 -14.99 0.32 -2.90
N ALA A 111 -15.52 -0.69 -2.19
CA ALA A 111 -16.95 -0.97 -2.16
C ALA A 111 -17.75 -0.06 -1.23
N ASP A 112 -17.11 0.69 -0.36
CA ASP A 112 -17.79 1.50 0.65
C ASP A 112 -18.32 2.82 0.08
N LYS A 113 -19.46 3.19 0.61
CA LYS A 113 -20.25 4.37 0.18
C LYS A 113 -19.65 5.72 0.64
N VAL A 114 -18.56 5.70 1.37
CA VAL A 114 -17.87 6.91 1.86
C VAL A 114 -16.93 7.38 0.76
N GLY A 115 -17.29 8.47 0.10
CA GLY A 115 -16.48 9.04 -1.00
C GLY A 115 -17.06 8.82 -2.41
N ALA A 116 -18.30 8.32 -2.54
CA ALA A 116 -19.09 8.32 -3.79
C ALA A 116 -18.27 7.94 -5.06
N GLY A 117 -17.52 6.83 -5.00
CA GLY A 117 -16.76 6.34 -6.16
C GLY A 117 -15.33 6.87 -6.28
N ALA A 118 -14.83 7.63 -5.31
CA ALA A 118 -13.42 7.98 -5.26
C ALA A 118 -12.57 6.74 -4.91
N PRO A 119 -11.38 6.58 -5.53
CA PRO A 119 -10.51 5.45 -5.27
C PRO A 119 -9.86 5.53 -3.90
N ALA A 120 -9.26 4.41 -3.48
CA ALA A 120 -8.31 4.34 -2.39
C ALA A 120 -6.90 4.14 -2.94
N LEU A 121 -5.91 4.79 -2.35
CA LEU A 121 -4.51 4.71 -2.73
C LEU A 121 -3.68 4.19 -1.57
N VAL A 122 -3.00 3.05 -1.74
CA VAL A 122 -1.94 2.61 -0.83
C VAL A 122 -0.65 3.25 -1.31
N THR A 123 -0.21 4.28 -0.60
CA THR A 123 0.81 5.23 -1.08
C THR A 123 2.22 4.93 -0.58
N GLY A 124 2.37 3.97 0.36
CA GLY A 124 3.66 3.76 1.01
C GLY A 124 4.23 5.07 1.53
N ASP A 125 5.50 5.29 1.27
CA ASP A 125 6.24 6.46 1.73
C ASP A 125 6.34 7.60 0.69
N THR A 126 5.55 7.52 -0.38
CA THR A 126 5.43 8.63 -1.33
C THR A 126 4.61 9.78 -0.74
N LEU A 127 3.45 9.46 -0.16
CA LEU A 127 2.52 10.46 0.40
C LEU A 127 1.94 9.95 1.72
N PHE A 128 2.03 10.76 2.77
CA PHE A 128 1.43 10.51 4.08
C PHE A 128 0.19 11.39 4.31
N ASN A 129 -0.55 11.09 5.35
CA ASN A 129 -1.65 11.92 5.80
C ASN A 129 -1.10 13.17 6.53
N GLY A 130 -0.98 14.29 5.79
CA GLY A 130 -0.51 15.57 6.29
C GLY A 130 0.95 15.90 6.00
N THR A 131 1.73 14.99 5.38
CA THR A 131 3.12 15.23 4.96
C THR A 131 3.51 14.32 3.78
N VAL A 132 4.75 14.42 3.32
CA VAL A 132 5.31 13.59 2.24
C VAL A 132 6.58 12.88 2.72
N GLY A 133 6.98 11.82 2.04
CA GLY A 133 8.21 11.10 2.33
C GLY A 133 9.47 11.90 2.02
N ASN A 134 10.61 11.43 2.52
CA ASN A 134 11.91 11.96 2.13
C ASN A 134 12.27 11.50 0.72
N CYS A 135 12.93 12.36 -0.04
CA CYS A 135 13.39 12.04 -1.40
C CYS A 135 14.77 11.35 -1.35
N PHE A 136 14.81 10.06 -0.96
CA PHE A 136 16.07 9.31 -0.90
C PHE A 136 16.63 8.93 -2.26
N SER A 137 15.81 8.95 -3.32
CA SER A 137 16.29 8.77 -4.69
C SER A 137 17.23 9.87 -5.17
N GLY A 138 17.15 11.07 -4.54
CA GLY A 138 17.84 12.29 -4.95
C GLY A 138 17.19 12.99 -6.16
N ASP A 139 16.18 12.39 -6.78
CA ASP A 139 15.48 12.96 -7.94
C ASP A 139 14.23 13.75 -7.49
N MET A 140 14.46 14.99 -7.07
CA MET A 140 13.40 15.92 -6.64
C MET A 140 12.39 16.23 -7.74
N GLN A 141 12.81 16.21 -9.01
CA GLN A 141 11.91 16.47 -10.12
C GLN A 141 10.92 15.32 -10.31
N ALA A 142 11.40 14.08 -10.29
CA ALA A 142 10.56 12.91 -10.37
C ALA A 142 9.61 12.83 -9.15
N PHE A 143 10.11 13.15 -7.95
CA PHE A 143 9.28 13.15 -6.75
C PHE A 143 8.16 14.20 -6.84
N TYR A 144 8.47 15.41 -7.28
CA TYR A 144 7.48 16.45 -7.50
C TYR A 144 6.40 16.02 -8.50
N GLN A 145 6.78 15.36 -9.60
CA GLN A 145 5.83 14.83 -10.58
C GLN A 145 4.93 13.74 -9.97
N SER A 146 5.51 12.83 -9.18
CA SER A 146 4.75 11.80 -8.46
C SER A 146 3.69 12.42 -7.54
N LEU A 147 4.08 13.39 -6.71
CA LEU A 147 3.17 14.10 -5.81
C LEU A 147 2.09 14.87 -6.58
N THR A 148 2.46 15.56 -7.68
CA THR A 148 1.51 16.29 -8.52
C THR A 148 0.45 15.34 -9.10
N THR A 149 0.86 14.13 -9.53
CA THR A 149 -0.06 13.12 -10.03
C THR A 149 -1.03 12.65 -8.94
N LEU A 150 -0.52 12.40 -7.72
CA LEU A 150 -1.37 11.97 -6.60
C LEU A 150 -2.34 13.08 -6.14
N MET A 151 -1.90 14.33 -6.16
CA MET A 151 -2.75 15.48 -5.81
C MET A 151 -3.84 15.79 -6.83
N ALA A 152 -3.76 15.24 -8.05
CA ALA A 152 -4.79 15.39 -9.08
C ALA A 152 -5.97 14.41 -8.90
N TYR A 153 -5.89 13.47 -7.96
CA TYR A 153 -7.01 12.57 -7.65
C TYR A 153 -8.21 13.33 -7.07
N PRO A 154 -9.44 12.83 -7.29
CA PRO A 154 -10.65 13.50 -6.83
C PRO A 154 -10.65 13.75 -5.31
N PRO A 155 -11.27 14.83 -4.83
CA PRO A 155 -11.59 14.99 -3.42
C PRO A 155 -12.38 13.77 -2.89
N GLY A 156 -12.01 13.29 -1.69
CA GLY A 156 -12.57 12.07 -1.13
C GLY A 156 -11.77 10.81 -1.42
N THR A 157 -10.71 10.88 -2.24
CA THR A 157 -9.71 9.81 -2.36
C THR A 157 -9.10 9.52 -0.99
N ARG A 158 -9.10 8.24 -0.59
CA ARG A 158 -8.52 7.83 0.69
C ARG A 158 -7.07 7.44 0.52
N ILE A 159 -6.24 7.94 1.43
CA ILE A 159 -4.80 7.67 1.46
C ILE A 159 -4.50 6.66 2.58
N TYR A 160 -3.85 5.57 2.19
CA TYR A 160 -3.33 4.51 3.04
C TYR A 160 -1.81 4.56 2.98
N ALA A 161 -1.22 5.30 3.91
CA ALA A 161 0.20 5.64 3.95
C ALA A 161 1.07 4.52 4.53
N GLY A 162 2.38 4.53 4.28
CA GLY A 162 3.33 3.56 4.85
C GLY A 162 3.58 3.75 6.34
N HIS A 163 3.38 4.98 6.87
CA HIS A 163 3.55 5.31 8.28
C HIS A 163 2.40 6.18 8.82
N ASP A 164 2.14 6.07 10.13
CA ASP A 164 1.17 6.88 10.85
C ASP A 164 1.84 8.13 11.46
N TYR A 165 2.00 9.16 10.63
CA TYR A 165 2.54 10.46 11.04
C TYR A 165 1.47 11.53 11.29
N VAL A 166 0.18 11.15 11.33
CA VAL A 166 -0.95 12.10 11.47
C VAL A 166 -0.78 12.99 12.70
N ARG A 167 -0.43 12.40 13.84
CA ARG A 167 -0.29 13.13 15.10
C ARG A 167 0.82 14.19 15.04
N ASP A 168 1.97 13.82 14.47
CA ASP A 168 3.13 14.70 14.38
C ASP A 168 2.89 15.79 13.32
N ALA A 169 2.29 15.45 12.19
CA ALA A 169 1.89 16.41 11.18
C ALA A 169 0.89 17.44 11.71
N MET A 170 -0.12 17.00 12.48
CA MET A 170 -1.09 17.90 13.11
C MET A 170 -0.50 18.77 14.22
N ALA A 171 0.54 18.30 14.90
CA ALA A 171 1.23 19.10 15.93
C ALA A 171 2.11 20.20 15.32
N PHE A 172 2.53 20.04 14.07
CA PHE A 172 3.35 21.01 13.34
C PHE A 172 2.53 22.08 12.60
N ALA A 173 1.29 21.78 12.23
CA ALA A 173 0.39 22.69 11.51
C ALA A 173 -0.24 23.76 12.40
#